data_55516b523a24ba378ae18fd81a882205
#
_entry.id   55516b523a24ba378ae18fd81a882205
#
_cell.length_a   1.000
_cell.length_b   1.000
_cell.length_c   1.000
_cell.angle_alpha   90.00
_cell.angle_beta   90.00
_cell.angle_gamma   90.00
#
_symmetry.space_group_name_H-M   'P 1'
#
loop_
_entity.id
_entity.type
_entity.pdbx_description
1 polymer ?
#
loop_
_entity_poly.entity_id
_entity_poly.type
_entity_poly.pdbx_seq_one_letter_code
_entity_poly.pdbx_strand_id
1 'polypeptide(L)'
;ELAQAELVSYGDQWKDVALTDGKDTIYSPEKAKAAFAKAKEELQAKGVTFPIHLDIPVEQTDVIAVQQTNSLKQSIESSLGTENVIVDVLQMTDNEKLSITSQAKVPSQKDYDLNGTGWGPDYQDPATYLNILDAKKGSALKHLGITRGKDPEVMAQVGLDEYKKLLDDAAAETSDLNKRYEKYAKAQAWVSDSSLLIPVASSGGSPTVSRTVPFTKAYSQVGIKGDPFVFKGLELQNDVVTAKEYEEAFKKWQQEKIE
;
A
#
# COMPACT_ATOMS: atom_id res chain seq x y z
N GLU A 1 2.13 -14.05 -7.43
CA GLU A 1 1.99 -15.51 -7.31
C GLU A 1 2.52 -16.03 -5.97
N LEU A 2 3.82 -15.79 -5.61
CA LEU A 2 4.38 -16.31 -4.35
C LEU A 2 3.61 -15.83 -3.11
N ALA A 3 3.35 -14.52 -2.99
CA ALA A 3 2.62 -13.97 -1.84
C ALA A 3 1.17 -14.49 -1.75
N GLN A 4 0.56 -14.81 -2.86
CA GLN A 4 -0.78 -15.38 -2.92
C GLN A 4 -0.78 -16.85 -2.44
N ALA A 5 0.22 -17.61 -2.84
CA ALA A 5 0.38 -18.97 -2.33
C ALA A 5 0.56 -19.00 -0.79
N GLU A 6 1.31 -18.02 -0.26
CA GLU A 6 1.49 -17.87 1.19
C GLU A 6 0.21 -17.41 1.90
N LEU A 7 -0.66 -16.60 1.27
CA LEU A 7 -1.93 -16.14 1.87
C LEU A 7 -2.84 -17.30 2.26
N VAL A 8 -2.86 -18.36 1.49
CA VAL A 8 -3.69 -19.55 1.77
C VAL A 8 -3.38 -20.16 3.14
N SER A 9 -2.15 -20.00 3.64
CA SER A 9 -1.75 -20.49 4.97
C SER A 9 -2.43 -19.72 6.13
N TYR A 10 -2.95 -18.53 5.89
CA TYR A 10 -3.62 -17.70 6.91
C TYR A 10 -5.10 -18.03 7.12
N GLY A 11 -5.71 -18.80 6.22
CA GLY A 11 -7.06 -19.28 6.43
C GLY A 11 -7.87 -19.53 5.17
N ASP A 12 -9.03 -20.13 5.38
CA ASP A 12 -9.94 -20.55 4.31
C ASP A 12 -10.49 -19.38 3.49
N GLN A 13 -10.54 -18.18 4.07
CA GLN A 13 -10.95 -16.96 3.39
C GLN A 13 -10.08 -16.64 2.16
N TRP A 14 -8.83 -17.15 2.13
CA TRP A 14 -7.89 -16.90 1.05
C TRP A 14 -7.80 -18.02 -0.01
N LYS A 15 -8.50 -19.15 0.18
CA LYS A 15 -8.37 -20.34 -0.70
C LYS A 15 -8.78 -20.06 -2.15
N ASP A 16 -9.76 -19.19 -2.36
CA ASP A 16 -10.33 -18.93 -3.69
C ASP A 16 -9.79 -17.63 -4.31
N VAL A 17 -8.72 -17.08 -3.77
CA VAL A 17 -8.10 -15.87 -4.30
C VAL A 17 -7.26 -16.24 -5.52
N ALA A 18 -7.83 -16.13 -6.72
CA ALA A 18 -7.14 -16.37 -7.99
C ALA A 18 -6.74 -15.04 -8.63
N LEU A 19 -5.44 -14.83 -8.86
CA LEU A 19 -4.92 -13.62 -9.53
C LEU A 19 -4.80 -13.77 -11.06
N THR A 20 -5.36 -14.84 -11.63
CA THR A 20 -5.10 -15.22 -13.02
C THR A 20 -6.06 -14.61 -14.03
N ASP A 21 -7.19 -14.07 -13.61
CA ASP A 21 -8.22 -13.56 -14.53
C ASP A 21 -8.23 -12.04 -14.71
N GLY A 22 -7.30 -11.34 -14.08
CA GLY A 22 -7.19 -9.88 -14.16
C GLY A 22 -8.32 -9.10 -13.46
N LYS A 23 -9.21 -9.79 -12.75
CA LYS A 23 -10.26 -9.17 -11.94
C LYS A 23 -9.78 -8.95 -10.52
N ASP A 24 -10.49 -8.10 -9.78
CA ASP A 24 -10.27 -7.91 -8.36
C ASP A 24 -10.71 -9.16 -7.58
N THR A 25 -9.76 -10.04 -7.35
CA THR A 25 -9.99 -11.33 -6.69
C THR A 25 -10.12 -11.22 -5.17
N ILE A 26 -9.78 -10.06 -4.59
CA ILE A 26 -9.87 -9.79 -3.15
C ILE A 26 -11.23 -9.21 -2.80
N TYR A 27 -11.88 -8.53 -3.74
CA TYR A 27 -13.21 -7.97 -3.53
C TYR A 27 -14.28 -9.06 -3.44
N SER A 28 -14.81 -9.30 -2.25
CA SER A 28 -15.87 -10.28 -2.00
C SER A 28 -16.83 -9.79 -0.92
N PRO A 29 -17.96 -9.16 -1.31
CA PRO A 29 -18.98 -8.72 -0.35
C PRO A 29 -19.52 -9.85 0.53
N GLU A 30 -19.66 -11.04 -0.01
CA GLU A 30 -20.15 -12.20 0.74
C GLU A 30 -19.17 -12.63 1.85
N LYS A 31 -17.87 -12.70 1.53
CA LYS A 31 -16.85 -12.99 2.54
C LYS A 31 -16.76 -11.88 3.58
N ALA A 32 -16.87 -10.61 3.15
CA ALA A 32 -16.87 -9.45 4.04
C ALA A 32 -18.05 -9.51 5.02
N LYS A 33 -19.27 -9.81 4.56
CA LYS A 33 -20.44 -10.01 5.41
C LYS A 33 -20.25 -11.13 6.44
N ALA A 34 -19.72 -12.27 5.99
CA ALA A 34 -19.49 -13.41 6.87
C ALA A 34 -18.42 -13.10 7.95
N ALA A 35 -17.33 -12.43 7.58
CA ALA A 35 -16.31 -12.00 8.52
C ALA A 35 -16.84 -10.95 9.49
N PHE A 36 -17.61 -9.97 8.99
CA PHE A 36 -18.21 -8.94 9.81
C PHE A 36 -19.21 -9.51 10.82
N ALA A 37 -20.01 -10.51 10.44
CA ALA A 37 -20.96 -11.14 11.37
C ALA A 37 -20.25 -11.70 12.62
N LYS A 38 -19.11 -12.37 12.45
CA LYS A 38 -18.29 -12.86 13.57
C LYS A 38 -17.74 -11.72 14.40
N ALA A 39 -17.14 -10.71 13.74
CA ALA A 39 -16.61 -9.54 14.40
C ALA A 39 -17.69 -8.79 15.19
N LYS A 40 -18.90 -8.70 14.67
CA LYS A 40 -20.04 -8.05 15.33
C LYS A 40 -20.40 -8.73 16.66
N GLU A 41 -20.45 -10.06 16.69
CA GLU A 41 -20.71 -10.82 17.91
C GLU A 41 -19.62 -10.55 18.98
N GLU A 42 -18.34 -10.57 18.57
CA GLU A 42 -17.21 -10.28 19.47
C GLU A 42 -17.23 -8.84 20.00
N LEU A 43 -17.53 -7.88 19.14
CA LEU A 43 -17.63 -6.46 19.51
C LEU A 43 -18.81 -6.19 20.44
N GLN A 44 -19.98 -6.80 20.18
CA GLN A 44 -21.13 -6.73 21.05
C GLN A 44 -20.83 -7.31 22.44
N ALA A 45 -20.12 -8.44 22.51
CA ALA A 45 -19.69 -9.02 23.78
C ALA A 45 -18.74 -8.11 24.57
N LYS A 46 -18.05 -7.20 23.88
CA LYS A 46 -17.20 -6.14 24.48
C LYS A 46 -17.95 -4.83 24.75
N GLY A 47 -19.27 -4.79 24.51
CA GLY A 47 -20.11 -3.62 24.78
C GLY A 47 -20.11 -2.55 23.66
N VAL A 48 -19.61 -2.88 22.48
CA VAL A 48 -19.65 -1.96 21.33
C VAL A 48 -21.10 -1.85 20.82
N THR A 49 -21.57 -0.63 20.60
CA THR A 49 -22.86 -0.32 20.03
C THR A 49 -22.77 -0.16 18.50
N PHE A 50 -23.87 -0.44 17.79
CA PHE A 50 -23.93 -0.32 16.35
C PHE A 50 -24.98 0.73 15.94
N PRO A 51 -24.80 1.39 14.76
CA PRO A 51 -23.68 1.24 13.85
C PRO A 51 -22.34 1.72 14.44
N ILE A 52 -21.24 1.12 14.02
CA ILE A 52 -19.91 1.72 14.23
C ILE A 52 -19.69 2.81 13.17
N HIS A 53 -19.02 3.88 13.56
CA HIS A 53 -18.64 4.97 12.68
C HIS A 53 -17.16 4.85 12.30
N LEU A 54 -16.84 5.07 11.02
CA LEU A 54 -15.48 5.06 10.49
C LEU A 54 -15.19 6.42 9.88
N ASP A 55 -14.34 7.18 10.55
CA ASP A 55 -13.93 8.51 10.13
C ASP A 55 -12.80 8.45 9.10
N ILE A 56 -13.01 9.09 7.93
CA ILE A 56 -12.01 9.16 6.85
C ILE A 56 -11.75 10.63 6.49
N PRO A 57 -10.60 11.20 6.89
CA PRO A 57 -10.25 12.56 6.53
C PRO A 57 -9.85 12.66 5.05
N VAL A 58 -10.40 13.64 4.36
CA VAL A 58 -10.09 13.94 2.96
C VAL A 58 -9.92 15.45 2.76
N GLU A 59 -8.97 15.82 1.92
CA GLU A 59 -8.81 17.22 1.55
C GLU A 59 -9.99 17.67 0.67
N GLN A 60 -10.69 18.70 1.10
CA GLN A 60 -11.93 19.17 0.47
C GLN A 60 -11.75 19.69 -0.96
N THR A 61 -10.54 20.16 -1.32
CA THR A 61 -10.24 20.68 -2.66
C THR A 61 -9.72 19.63 -3.63
N ASP A 62 -9.34 18.44 -3.13
CA ASP A 62 -9.00 17.28 -3.95
C ASP A 62 -10.26 16.53 -4.38
N VAL A 63 -10.86 16.98 -5.49
CA VAL A 63 -12.10 16.40 -6.03
C VAL A 63 -11.98 14.91 -6.29
N ILE A 64 -10.80 14.44 -6.74
CA ILE A 64 -10.57 13.02 -7.03
C ILE A 64 -10.55 12.23 -5.72
N ALA A 65 -9.83 12.67 -4.73
CA ALA A 65 -9.78 12.01 -3.43
C ALA A 65 -11.16 11.97 -2.76
N VAL A 66 -11.93 13.07 -2.84
CA VAL A 66 -13.32 13.11 -2.33
C VAL A 66 -14.21 12.09 -3.04
N GLN A 67 -14.12 11.97 -4.37
CA GLN A 67 -14.89 11.00 -5.12
C GLN A 67 -14.49 9.56 -4.80
N GLN A 68 -13.20 9.28 -4.69
CA GLN A 68 -12.69 7.96 -4.32
C GLN A 68 -13.15 7.56 -2.91
N THR A 69 -13.08 8.49 -1.95
CA THR A 69 -13.52 8.25 -0.58
C THR A 69 -15.02 8.00 -0.52
N ASN A 70 -15.85 8.75 -1.27
CA ASN A 70 -17.28 8.50 -1.37
C ASN A 70 -17.60 7.14 -2.03
N SER A 71 -16.83 6.72 -3.03
CA SER A 71 -16.97 5.38 -3.62
C SER A 71 -16.65 4.27 -2.61
N LEU A 72 -15.59 4.47 -1.82
CA LEU A 72 -15.25 3.55 -0.73
C LEU A 72 -16.36 3.48 0.32
N LYS A 73 -16.87 4.63 0.77
CA LYS A 73 -18.05 4.72 1.65
C LYS A 73 -19.20 3.89 1.11
N GLN A 74 -19.60 4.14 -0.13
CA GLN A 74 -20.71 3.42 -0.77
C GLN A 74 -20.45 1.90 -0.82
N SER A 75 -19.22 1.49 -1.12
CA SER A 75 -18.85 0.08 -1.16
C SER A 75 -18.95 -0.59 0.20
N ILE A 76 -18.47 0.04 1.25
CA ILE A 76 -18.53 -0.48 2.63
C ILE A 76 -19.98 -0.55 3.10
N GLU A 77 -20.72 0.55 3.01
CA GLU A 77 -22.10 0.64 3.51
C GLU A 77 -23.06 -0.27 2.74
N SER A 78 -22.90 -0.42 1.42
CA SER A 78 -23.72 -1.35 0.64
C SER A 78 -23.38 -2.81 0.91
N SER A 79 -22.13 -3.10 1.26
CA SER A 79 -21.70 -4.46 1.57
C SER A 79 -22.09 -4.90 2.97
N LEU A 80 -21.97 -4.03 3.98
CA LEU A 80 -22.16 -4.38 5.38
C LEU A 80 -23.50 -3.93 5.98
N GLY A 81 -24.15 -2.97 5.34
CA GLY A 81 -25.39 -2.33 5.83
C GLY A 81 -25.11 -1.15 6.75
N THR A 82 -25.85 -0.06 6.56
CA THR A 82 -25.71 1.17 7.37
C THR A 82 -26.16 1.00 8.82
N GLU A 83 -26.92 -0.03 9.13
CA GLU A 83 -27.25 -0.44 10.49
C GLU A 83 -26.05 -1.06 11.24
N ASN A 84 -24.98 -1.38 10.51
CA ASN A 84 -23.77 -1.98 11.04
C ASN A 84 -22.59 -1.02 11.01
N VAL A 85 -22.39 -0.34 9.88
CA VAL A 85 -21.24 0.55 9.64
C VAL A 85 -21.70 1.79 8.90
N ILE A 86 -21.30 2.95 9.38
CA ILE A 86 -21.44 4.24 8.72
C ILE A 86 -20.03 4.77 8.46
N VAL A 87 -19.76 5.23 7.25
CA VAL A 87 -18.49 5.89 6.91
C VAL A 87 -18.71 7.39 6.88
N ASP A 88 -17.99 8.11 7.73
CA ASP A 88 -18.03 9.56 7.81
C ASP A 88 -16.86 10.16 7.02
N VAL A 89 -17.19 10.81 5.91
CA VAL A 89 -16.20 11.46 5.05
C VAL A 89 -15.94 12.87 5.59
N LEU A 90 -14.83 13.04 6.30
CA LEU A 90 -14.45 14.29 6.95
C LEU A 90 -13.72 15.19 5.95
N GLN A 91 -14.47 16.04 5.24
CA GLN A 91 -13.88 17.01 4.32
C GLN A 91 -13.30 18.19 5.11
N MET A 92 -12.02 18.44 4.95
CA MET A 92 -11.28 19.45 5.68
C MET A 92 -10.22 20.13 4.80
N THR A 93 -9.61 21.19 5.28
CA THR A 93 -8.47 21.80 4.59
C THR A 93 -7.24 20.88 4.65
N ASP A 94 -6.29 21.07 3.72
CA ASP A 94 -5.05 20.29 3.72
C ASP A 94 -4.28 20.41 5.05
N ASN A 95 -4.21 21.63 5.62
CA ASN A 95 -3.54 21.85 6.90
C ASN A 95 -4.22 21.10 8.06
N GLU A 96 -5.54 21.09 8.12
CA GLU A 96 -6.29 20.34 9.13
C GLU A 96 -6.03 18.84 8.97
N LYS A 97 -6.15 18.30 7.75
CA LYS A 97 -5.86 16.90 7.45
C LYS A 97 -4.43 16.52 7.83
N LEU A 98 -3.45 17.32 7.42
CA LEU A 98 -2.05 17.06 7.74
C LEU A 98 -1.80 17.08 9.26
N SER A 99 -2.47 17.95 10.01
CA SER A 99 -2.31 18.07 11.46
C SER A 99 -2.73 16.82 12.22
N ILE A 100 -3.77 16.14 11.77
CA ILE A 100 -4.26 14.89 12.38
C ILE A 100 -3.65 13.63 11.76
N THR A 101 -3.00 13.72 10.59
CA THR A 101 -2.40 12.57 9.89
C THR A 101 -0.87 12.58 9.96
N SER A 102 -0.21 13.07 8.92
CA SER A 102 1.24 12.96 8.75
C SER A 102 2.06 13.84 9.69
N GLN A 103 1.52 14.96 10.16
CA GLN A 103 2.18 15.91 11.05
C GLN A 103 1.84 15.66 12.54
N ALA A 104 0.86 14.83 12.84
CA ALA A 104 0.54 14.47 14.22
C ALA A 104 1.76 13.84 14.91
N LYS A 105 2.11 14.34 16.09
CA LYS A 105 3.32 13.98 16.85
C LYS A 105 3.08 12.89 17.87
N VAL A 106 1.84 12.75 18.31
CA VAL A 106 1.42 11.79 19.34
C VAL A 106 0.15 11.05 18.89
N PRO A 107 -0.08 9.82 19.35
CA PRO A 107 -1.26 9.03 18.96
C PRO A 107 -2.59 9.76 19.19
N SER A 108 -2.74 10.47 20.30
CA SER A 108 -3.96 11.22 20.63
C SER A 108 -4.34 12.35 19.67
N GLN A 109 -3.44 12.71 18.76
CA GLN A 109 -3.73 13.66 17.68
C GLN A 109 -4.26 12.99 16.43
N LYS A 110 -4.26 11.65 16.37
CA LYS A 110 -4.77 10.85 15.26
C LYS A 110 -6.26 10.61 15.42
N ASP A 111 -7.05 11.56 14.98
CA ASP A 111 -8.52 11.53 15.13
C ASP A 111 -9.16 11.08 13.83
N TYR A 112 -8.95 9.81 13.49
CA TYR A 112 -9.54 9.13 12.32
C TYR A 112 -9.38 7.61 12.43
N ASP A 113 -10.21 6.87 11.72
CA ASP A 113 -10.15 5.40 11.65
C ASP A 113 -9.43 4.89 10.41
N LEU A 114 -9.66 5.51 9.27
CA LEU A 114 -9.00 5.18 8.00
C LEU A 114 -8.35 6.43 7.40
N ASN A 115 -7.19 6.27 6.78
CA ASN A 115 -6.51 7.37 6.09
C ASN A 115 -5.92 6.92 4.76
N GLY A 116 -6.26 7.64 3.70
CA GLY A 116 -5.65 7.44 2.38
C GLY A 116 -4.18 7.87 2.38
N THR A 117 -3.30 6.98 1.93
CA THR A 117 -1.87 7.25 1.77
C THR A 117 -1.33 6.54 0.53
N GLY A 118 -0.13 6.90 0.11
CA GLY A 118 0.53 6.27 -1.02
C GLY A 118 2.02 6.07 -0.77
N TRP A 119 2.61 5.14 -1.50
CA TRP A 119 4.04 4.89 -1.46
C TRP A 119 4.58 4.66 -2.86
N GLY A 120 5.67 5.33 -3.21
CA GLY A 120 6.47 5.03 -4.38
C GLY A 120 7.78 4.33 -3.96
N PRO A 121 8.30 3.38 -4.73
CA PRO A 121 9.53 2.68 -4.39
C PRO A 121 10.73 3.63 -4.43
N ASP A 122 11.66 3.45 -3.49
CA ASP A 122 12.92 4.19 -3.47
C ASP A 122 13.99 3.48 -4.33
N TYR A 123 13.84 2.15 -4.50
CA TYR A 123 14.74 1.27 -5.26
C TYR A 123 14.01 0.00 -5.67
N GLN A 124 14.63 -0.78 -6.56
CA GLN A 124 14.04 -1.99 -7.12
C GLN A 124 14.29 -3.22 -6.21
N ASP A 125 13.60 -3.27 -5.09
CA ASP A 125 13.61 -4.42 -4.16
C ASP A 125 12.29 -4.42 -3.37
N PRO A 126 11.69 -5.58 -3.05
CA PRO A 126 10.46 -5.66 -2.26
C PRO A 126 10.52 -4.95 -0.91
N ALA A 127 11.72 -4.86 -0.33
CA ALA A 127 11.95 -4.17 0.94
C ALA A 127 11.46 -2.73 0.94
N THR A 128 11.54 -2.02 -0.19
CA THR A 128 11.10 -0.62 -0.26
C THR A 128 9.62 -0.44 0.00
N TYR A 129 8.80 -1.42 -0.35
CA TYR A 129 7.37 -1.42 -0.06
C TYR A 129 7.04 -1.99 1.32
N LEU A 130 7.72 -3.07 1.72
CA LEU A 130 7.37 -3.79 2.93
C LEU A 130 7.95 -3.16 4.20
N ASN A 131 9.11 -2.52 4.12
CA ASN A 131 9.73 -1.83 5.26
C ASN A 131 8.95 -0.62 5.78
N ILE A 132 7.92 -0.14 5.07
CA ILE A 132 7.10 0.98 5.54
C ILE A 132 6.35 0.67 6.83
N LEU A 133 6.08 -0.62 7.12
CA LEU A 133 5.47 -1.10 8.36
C LEU A 133 6.48 -1.72 9.33
N ASP A 134 7.79 -1.60 9.08
CA ASP A 134 8.81 -2.09 10.03
C ASP A 134 8.61 -1.47 11.42
N ALA A 135 8.49 -2.29 12.46
CA ALA A 135 8.18 -1.87 13.83
C ALA A 135 9.16 -0.84 14.40
N LYS A 136 10.42 -0.80 13.92
CA LYS A 136 11.44 0.14 14.43
C LYS A 136 11.60 1.39 13.58
N LYS A 137 11.46 1.28 12.26
CA LYS A 137 11.81 2.36 11.31
C LYS A 137 10.73 2.65 10.26
N GLY A 138 9.60 1.94 10.28
CA GLY A 138 8.55 2.06 9.29
C GLY A 138 8.00 3.48 9.17
N SER A 139 7.93 3.99 7.95
CA SER A 139 7.43 5.35 7.67
C SER A 139 5.91 5.44 7.77
N ALA A 140 5.20 4.32 7.58
CA ALA A 140 3.74 4.27 7.63
C ALA A 140 3.18 4.10 9.06
N LEU A 141 3.99 3.75 10.05
CA LEU A 141 3.55 3.58 11.44
C LEU A 141 2.81 4.80 11.99
N LYS A 142 3.25 6.00 11.60
CA LYS A 142 2.58 7.24 11.98
C LYS A 142 1.12 7.32 11.49
N HIS A 143 0.76 6.66 10.41
CA HIS A 143 -0.62 6.61 9.89
C HIS A 143 -1.50 5.64 10.67
N LEU A 144 -0.88 4.70 11.39
CA LEU A 144 -1.53 3.79 12.33
C LEU A 144 -1.58 4.34 13.78
N GLY A 145 -1.23 5.60 13.98
CA GLY A 145 -1.14 6.18 15.32
C GLY A 145 0.03 5.67 16.16
N ILE A 146 0.99 4.97 15.56
CA ILE A 146 2.13 4.37 16.26
C ILE A 146 3.35 5.28 16.16
N THR A 147 3.99 5.56 17.30
CA THR A 147 5.26 6.29 17.37
C THR A 147 6.42 5.31 17.26
N ARG A 148 7.29 5.49 16.28
CA ARG A 148 8.44 4.61 16.06
C ARG A 148 9.22 4.32 17.34
N GLY A 149 9.38 3.04 17.67
CA GLY A 149 10.17 2.57 18.80
C GLY A 149 9.67 2.98 20.18
N LYS A 150 8.43 3.50 20.30
CA LYS A 150 7.89 3.97 21.58
C LYS A 150 6.65 3.22 22.07
N ASP A 151 5.91 2.58 21.19
CA ASP A 151 4.63 1.94 21.53
C ASP A 151 4.72 0.40 21.39
N PRO A 152 5.59 -0.30 22.17
CA PRO A 152 5.83 -1.73 21.98
C PRO A 152 4.57 -2.58 22.24
N GLU A 153 3.72 -2.17 23.18
CA GLU A 153 2.50 -2.90 23.51
C GLU A 153 1.50 -2.85 22.35
N VAL A 154 1.31 -1.67 21.75
CA VAL A 154 0.44 -1.52 20.57
C VAL A 154 0.99 -2.29 19.38
N MET A 155 2.31 -2.22 19.14
CA MET A 155 2.96 -2.99 18.07
C MET A 155 2.76 -4.49 18.24
N ALA A 156 2.88 -5.01 19.46
CA ALA A 156 2.64 -6.41 19.75
C ALA A 156 1.16 -6.80 19.54
N GLN A 157 0.22 -5.96 19.98
CA GLN A 157 -1.22 -6.20 19.81
C GLN A 157 -1.64 -6.31 18.34
N VAL A 158 -1.03 -5.52 17.45
CA VAL A 158 -1.32 -5.56 16.01
C VAL A 158 -0.38 -6.48 15.23
N GLY A 159 0.47 -7.27 15.91
CA GLY A 159 1.33 -8.27 15.31
C GLY A 159 2.56 -7.73 14.57
N LEU A 160 2.92 -6.46 14.72
CA LEU A 160 4.07 -5.86 14.04
C LEU A 160 5.42 -6.44 14.49
N ASP A 161 5.48 -7.07 15.66
CA ASP A 161 6.67 -7.78 16.11
C ASP A 161 6.91 -9.06 15.31
N GLU A 162 5.84 -9.77 14.94
CA GLU A 162 5.93 -10.94 14.04
C GLU A 162 6.30 -10.51 12.64
N TYR A 163 5.65 -9.46 12.14
CA TYR A 163 5.99 -8.87 10.85
C TYR A 163 7.46 -8.46 10.77
N LYS A 164 7.98 -7.84 11.82
CA LYS A 164 9.40 -7.47 11.91
C LYS A 164 10.34 -8.68 11.74
N LYS A 165 9.99 -9.83 12.32
CA LYS A 165 10.79 -11.07 12.15
C LYS A 165 10.81 -11.53 10.71
N LEU A 166 9.67 -11.45 10.00
CA LEU A 166 9.59 -11.78 8.57
C LEU A 166 10.47 -10.87 7.73
N LEU A 167 10.47 -9.57 8.02
CA LEU A 167 11.34 -8.61 7.34
C LEU A 167 12.82 -8.87 7.61
N ASP A 168 13.19 -9.14 8.86
CA ASP A 168 14.58 -9.43 9.24
C ASP A 168 15.09 -10.72 8.58
N ASP A 169 14.26 -11.77 8.56
CA ASP A 169 14.61 -13.02 7.90
C ASP A 169 14.78 -12.85 6.38
N ALA A 170 13.92 -12.07 5.73
CA ALA A 170 14.06 -11.76 4.32
C ALA A 170 15.31 -10.90 4.03
N ALA A 171 15.59 -9.92 4.89
CA ALA A 171 16.76 -9.04 4.74
C ALA A 171 18.07 -9.78 4.95
N ALA A 172 18.10 -10.80 5.80
CA ALA A 172 19.28 -11.64 6.07
C ALA A 172 19.65 -12.55 4.88
N GLU A 173 18.70 -12.85 3.98
CA GLU A 173 18.99 -13.64 2.79
C GLU A 173 19.66 -12.77 1.72
N THR A 174 20.96 -12.97 1.52
CA THR A 174 21.77 -12.20 0.58
C THR A 174 22.42 -13.05 -0.51
N SER A 175 22.33 -14.37 -0.39
CA SER A 175 23.03 -15.32 -1.27
C SER A 175 22.13 -15.89 -2.38
N ASP A 176 20.83 -16.01 -2.12
CA ASP A 176 19.86 -16.61 -3.05
C ASP A 176 18.66 -15.66 -3.24
N LEU A 177 18.61 -15.05 -4.42
CA LEU A 177 17.57 -14.08 -4.76
C LEU A 177 16.16 -14.70 -4.73
N ASN A 178 16.00 -15.94 -5.16
CA ASN A 178 14.70 -16.61 -5.16
C ASN A 178 14.20 -16.83 -3.73
N LYS A 179 15.07 -17.36 -2.87
CA LYS A 179 14.73 -17.51 -1.44
C LYS A 179 14.43 -16.18 -0.76
N ARG A 180 15.14 -15.13 -1.13
CA ARG A 180 14.86 -13.78 -0.66
C ARG A 180 13.44 -13.35 -1.05
N TYR A 181 13.04 -13.56 -2.29
CA TYR A 181 11.69 -13.24 -2.76
C TYR A 181 10.61 -14.12 -2.09
N GLU A 182 10.86 -15.39 -1.86
CA GLU A 182 9.96 -16.26 -1.09
C GLU A 182 9.73 -15.73 0.33
N LYS A 183 10.77 -15.30 1.01
CA LYS A 183 10.67 -14.72 2.34
C LYS A 183 9.91 -13.39 2.34
N TYR A 184 10.14 -12.52 1.36
CA TYR A 184 9.34 -11.30 1.22
C TYR A 184 7.88 -11.60 0.84
N ALA A 185 7.61 -12.68 0.11
CA ALA A 185 6.24 -13.11 -0.16
C ALA A 185 5.47 -13.45 1.13
N LYS A 186 6.13 -14.06 2.12
CA LYS A 186 5.53 -14.27 3.46
C LYS A 186 5.20 -12.96 4.16
N ALA A 187 6.12 -12.01 4.12
CA ALA A 187 5.86 -10.68 4.69
C ALA A 187 4.71 -9.96 3.97
N GLN A 188 4.63 -10.07 2.64
CA GLN A 188 3.52 -9.51 1.86
C GLN A 188 2.18 -10.17 2.21
N ALA A 189 2.16 -11.49 2.34
CA ALA A 189 0.96 -12.23 2.74
C ALA A 189 0.48 -11.82 4.14
N TRP A 190 1.40 -11.66 5.08
CA TRP A 190 1.08 -11.14 6.41
C TRP A 190 0.42 -9.76 6.36
N VAL A 191 0.96 -8.82 5.57
CA VAL A 191 0.35 -7.48 5.41
C VAL A 191 -1.06 -7.58 4.87
N SER A 192 -1.28 -8.43 3.87
CA SER A 192 -2.61 -8.61 3.27
C SER A 192 -3.63 -9.19 4.26
N ASP A 193 -3.22 -10.17 5.08
CA ASP A 193 -4.10 -10.80 6.07
C ASP A 193 -4.36 -9.87 7.27
N SER A 194 -3.35 -9.13 7.71
CA SER A 194 -3.47 -8.23 8.87
C SER A 194 -4.44 -7.06 8.68
N SER A 195 -4.75 -6.70 7.42
CA SER A 195 -5.58 -5.54 7.05
C SER A 195 -5.10 -4.19 7.60
N LEU A 196 -3.86 -4.10 8.10
CA LEU A 196 -3.25 -2.83 8.53
C LEU A 196 -3.01 -1.87 7.36
N LEU A 197 -2.87 -2.41 6.17
CA LEU A 197 -2.74 -1.67 4.91
C LEU A 197 -3.62 -2.35 3.87
N ILE A 198 -4.58 -1.60 3.33
CA ILE A 198 -5.49 -2.08 2.29
C ILE A 198 -5.04 -1.47 0.96
N PRO A 199 -4.46 -2.26 0.03
CA PRO A 199 -4.10 -1.76 -1.28
C PRO A 199 -5.36 -1.51 -2.11
N VAL A 200 -5.55 -0.28 -2.57
CA VAL A 200 -6.73 0.15 -3.35
C VAL A 200 -6.41 0.25 -4.84
N ALA A 201 -5.27 0.86 -5.18
CA ALA A 201 -4.85 1.06 -6.55
C ALA A 201 -3.34 1.29 -6.65
N SER A 202 -2.78 1.03 -7.81
CA SER A 202 -1.47 1.54 -8.19
C SER A 202 -1.63 2.56 -9.30
N SER A 203 -0.89 3.68 -9.21
CA SER A 203 -0.82 4.63 -10.30
C SER A 203 -0.05 3.99 -11.45
N GLY A 204 -0.69 3.85 -12.60
CA GLY A 204 -0.03 3.47 -13.85
C GLY A 204 0.79 4.63 -14.42
N GLY A 205 1.74 4.31 -15.31
CA GLY A 205 2.42 5.35 -16.08
C GLY A 205 1.44 6.04 -17.05
N SER A 206 1.54 7.36 -17.15
CA SER A 206 0.85 8.10 -18.21
C SER A 206 1.75 8.19 -19.43
N PRO A 207 1.21 8.14 -20.64
CA PRO A 207 1.98 8.45 -21.84
C PRO A 207 2.59 9.85 -21.71
N THR A 208 3.87 9.97 -21.99
CA THR A 208 4.58 11.25 -21.96
C THR A 208 5.19 11.56 -23.30
N VAL A 209 5.17 12.85 -23.69
CA VAL A 209 5.93 13.35 -24.82
C VAL A 209 7.26 13.85 -24.30
N SER A 210 8.36 13.26 -24.74
CA SER A 210 9.69 13.55 -24.25
C SER A 210 10.71 13.73 -25.37
N ARG A 211 11.71 14.56 -25.10
CA ARG A 211 12.94 14.71 -25.90
C ARG A 211 14.15 14.10 -25.20
N THR A 212 13.93 13.40 -24.10
CA THR A 212 14.99 12.69 -23.40
C THR A 212 15.39 11.45 -24.18
N VAL A 213 16.68 11.33 -24.50
CA VAL A 213 17.20 10.12 -25.13
C VAL A 213 16.93 8.93 -24.20
N PRO A 214 16.23 7.89 -24.68
CA PRO A 214 15.83 6.77 -23.82
C PRO A 214 17.02 6.11 -23.12
N PHE A 215 16.84 5.77 -21.84
CA PHE A 215 17.82 5.06 -21.01
C PHE A 215 19.15 5.77 -20.72
N THR A 216 19.29 7.05 -21.05
CA THR A 216 20.43 7.87 -20.64
C THR A 216 20.28 8.41 -19.22
N LYS A 217 19.05 8.50 -18.72
CA LYS A 217 18.75 8.88 -17.35
C LYS A 217 19.27 7.82 -16.39
N ALA A 218 20.00 8.24 -15.36
CA ALA A 218 20.40 7.34 -14.29
C ALA A 218 19.18 6.67 -13.66
N TYR A 219 19.27 5.38 -13.38
CA TYR A 219 18.15 4.60 -12.82
C TYR A 219 16.86 4.73 -13.65
N SER A 220 16.99 4.61 -14.96
CA SER A 220 15.88 4.74 -15.91
C SER A 220 14.74 3.72 -15.73
N GLN A 221 14.77 2.96 -14.66
CA GLN A 221 13.75 1.98 -14.34
C GLN A 221 12.51 2.60 -13.72
N VAL A 222 11.40 2.01 -14.08
CA VAL A 222 10.06 2.38 -13.69
C VAL A 222 9.92 2.39 -12.16
N GLY A 223 9.29 3.44 -11.62
CA GLY A 223 8.76 3.43 -10.28
C GLY A 223 9.70 3.87 -9.16
N ILE A 224 10.90 4.33 -9.48
CA ILE A 224 11.77 4.95 -8.48
C ILE A 224 11.32 6.40 -8.25
N LYS A 225 11.19 6.79 -6.99
CA LYS A 225 10.92 8.19 -6.61
C LYS A 225 11.90 9.12 -7.28
N GLY A 226 11.39 10.22 -7.79
CA GLY A 226 12.21 11.24 -8.43
C GLY A 226 13.32 11.73 -7.51
N ASP A 227 14.52 11.26 -7.76
CA ASP A 227 15.73 11.73 -7.10
C ASP A 227 16.25 12.96 -7.85
N PRO A 228 16.67 14.04 -7.18
CA PRO A 228 17.32 15.18 -7.85
C PRO A 228 18.56 14.77 -8.66
N PHE A 229 19.15 13.61 -8.38
CA PHE A 229 20.27 13.07 -9.15
C PHE A 229 19.87 12.36 -10.46
N VAL A 230 18.60 12.17 -10.74
CA VAL A 230 18.15 11.53 -11.99
C VAL A 230 18.50 12.34 -13.25
N PHE A 231 18.86 13.62 -13.11
CA PHE A 231 19.31 14.44 -14.22
C PHE A 231 20.77 14.20 -14.62
N LYS A 232 21.56 13.55 -13.77
CA LYS A 232 22.95 13.22 -14.09
C LYS A 232 23.00 12.18 -15.22
N GLY A 233 23.66 12.52 -16.31
CA GLY A 233 23.78 11.68 -17.50
C GLY A 233 22.56 11.70 -18.43
N LEU A 234 21.54 12.51 -18.13
CA LEU A 234 20.40 12.69 -19.00
C LEU A 234 20.81 13.42 -20.28
N GLU A 235 20.49 12.83 -21.42
CA GLU A 235 20.72 13.42 -22.74
C GLU A 235 19.41 13.86 -23.39
N LEU A 236 19.46 14.97 -24.11
CA LEU A 236 18.31 15.50 -24.83
C LEU A 236 18.61 15.50 -26.34
N GLN A 237 17.62 15.12 -27.12
CA GLN A 237 17.64 15.27 -28.59
C GLN A 237 16.75 16.41 -29.06
N ASN A 238 16.90 16.82 -30.32
CA ASN A 238 16.13 17.93 -30.87
C ASN A 238 14.67 17.56 -31.12
N ASP A 239 14.40 16.35 -31.55
CA ASP A 239 13.07 15.87 -31.91
C ASP A 239 12.44 15.08 -30.75
N VAL A 240 11.12 14.93 -30.79
CA VAL A 240 10.37 14.12 -29.85
C VAL A 240 10.71 12.64 -30.08
N VAL A 241 10.95 11.90 -29.00
CA VAL A 241 11.14 10.45 -29.06
C VAL A 241 9.84 9.78 -29.51
N THR A 242 9.89 9.05 -30.61
CA THR A 242 8.76 8.26 -31.07
C THR A 242 8.63 6.95 -30.30
N ALA A 243 7.44 6.34 -30.30
CA ALA A 243 7.23 5.03 -29.67
C ALA A 243 8.19 3.97 -30.23
N LYS A 244 8.43 4.01 -31.54
CA LYS A 244 9.36 3.07 -32.20
C LYS A 244 10.81 3.24 -31.72
N GLU A 245 11.30 4.47 -31.65
CA GLU A 245 12.64 4.75 -31.10
C GLU A 245 12.78 4.28 -29.66
N TYR A 246 11.73 4.49 -28.85
CA TYR A 246 11.72 4.03 -27.46
C TYR A 246 11.76 2.50 -27.38
N GLU A 247 10.98 1.79 -28.17
CA GLU A 247 10.95 0.31 -28.20
C GLU A 247 12.29 -0.28 -28.64
N GLU A 248 12.93 0.31 -29.67
CA GLU A 248 14.25 -0.11 -30.14
C GLU A 248 15.32 0.11 -29.06
N ALA A 249 15.31 1.27 -28.42
CA ALA A 249 16.21 1.58 -27.33
C ALA A 249 15.97 0.67 -26.10
N PHE A 250 14.72 0.33 -25.81
CA PHE A 250 14.37 -0.58 -24.71
C PHE A 250 14.91 -1.99 -24.94
N LYS A 251 14.75 -2.53 -26.17
CA LYS A 251 15.30 -3.85 -26.52
C LYS A 251 16.81 -3.89 -26.39
N LYS A 252 17.51 -2.84 -26.88
CA LYS A 252 18.96 -2.73 -26.73
C LYS A 252 19.38 -2.67 -25.26
N TRP A 253 18.73 -1.83 -24.47
CA TRP A 253 18.98 -1.70 -23.03
C TRP A 253 18.77 -3.00 -22.27
N GLN A 254 17.71 -3.77 -22.62
CA GLN A 254 17.49 -5.09 -22.03
C GLN A 254 18.62 -6.07 -22.33
N GLN A 255 19.14 -6.07 -23.57
CA GLN A 255 20.26 -6.93 -23.96
C GLN A 255 21.54 -6.60 -23.21
N GLU A 256 21.85 -5.31 -23.07
CA GLU A 256 23.04 -4.83 -22.32
C GLU A 256 22.97 -5.13 -20.82
N LYS A 257 21.81 -5.42 -20.27
CA LYS A 257 21.62 -5.75 -18.84
C LYS A 257 21.77 -7.24 -18.53
N ILE A 258 21.76 -8.09 -19.55
CA ILE A 258 21.88 -9.55 -19.41
C ILE A 258 23.36 -9.98 -19.44
N GLU A 259 24.26 -9.10 -19.89
CA GLU A 259 25.71 -9.28 -19.80
C GLU A 259 26.27 -8.78 -18.45
#